data_f14ff57bdc4a3aa847084af39d54df9d
#
_entry.id   f14ff57bdc4a3aa847084af39d54df9d
#
_cell.length_a   1.000
_cell.length_b   1.000
_cell.length_c   1.000
_cell.angle_alpha   90.00
_cell.angle_beta   90.00
_cell.angle_gamma   90.00
#
_symmetry.space_group_name_H-M   'P 1'
#
loop_
_entity.id
_entity.type
_entity.pdbx_description
1 polymer ?
#
loop_
_entity_poly.entity_id
_entity_poly.type
_entity_poly.pdbx_seq_one_letter_code
_entity_poly.pdbx_strand_id
1 'polypeptide(L)'
;MAFLAGLNDYLAKNYGHSTFEEAAGVATLYSLHLHGRTILQAKITANKTYAIVVTTPDGSQQELQKIQIKMLHPAEHTDEIQTQILIDESVQSQGLNPVVSARQRHHIKNKNLFPLMREQEPLIVTLLEGEILQGIIQSFSRYEITLGLQSGEQVVILRHALLDIHNKQRCCFLKSSQQSLRDWTKSGLYIDPIPRSQLRPGLKKTKIKRRQKIIIR
;
A
#
# COMPACT_ATOMS: atom_id res chain seq x y z
N MET A 1 26.49 4.81 2.12
CA MET A 1 25.53 5.77 2.69
C MET A 1 24.70 6.55 1.67
N ALA A 2 25.02 6.53 0.39
CA ALA A 2 24.22 7.19 -0.68
C ALA A 2 22.79 6.62 -0.87
N PHE A 3 22.53 5.43 -0.36
CA PHE A 3 21.27 4.69 -0.56
C PHE A 3 20.06 5.33 0.13
N LEU A 4 20.25 6.09 1.21
CA LEU A 4 19.21 6.78 1.96
C LEU A 4 19.22 8.31 1.75
N ALA A 5 20.01 8.81 0.80
CA ALA A 5 20.05 10.24 0.50
C ALA A 5 18.66 10.70 0.05
N GLY A 6 18.12 11.74 0.73
CA GLY A 6 16.79 12.29 0.47
C GLY A 6 15.66 11.66 1.30
N LEU A 7 15.93 10.63 2.11
CA LEU A 7 14.89 10.03 2.96
C LEU A 7 14.29 11.05 3.94
N ASN A 8 15.12 11.85 4.59
CA ASN A 8 14.65 12.85 5.56
C ASN A 8 13.78 13.92 4.88
N ASP A 9 14.20 14.38 3.70
CA ASP A 9 13.44 15.36 2.91
C ASP A 9 12.10 14.79 2.44
N TYR A 10 12.09 13.51 2.04
CA TYR A 10 10.89 12.80 1.69
C TYR A 10 9.94 12.69 2.89
N LEU A 11 10.44 12.26 4.05
CA LEU A 11 9.63 12.11 5.26
C LEU A 11 9.11 13.43 5.77
N ALA A 12 9.89 14.51 5.71
CA ALA A 12 9.43 15.84 6.11
C ALA A 12 8.18 16.30 5.33
N LYS A 13 8.05 15.86 4.07
CA LYS A 13 6.93 16.23 3.20
C LYS A 13 5.75 15.24 3.26
N ASN A 14 6.03 13.96 3.41
CA ASN A 14 5.03 12.91 3.16
C ASN A 14 4.67 12.08 4.41
N TYR A 15 5.41 12.19 5.52
CA TYR A 15 5.22 11.30 6.66
C TYR A 15 3.87 11.44 7.34
N GLY A 16 3.34 12.67 7.40
CA GLY A 16 2.03 12.97 7.98
C GLY A 16 0.85 12.79 7.02
N HIS A 17 1.12 12.58 5.74
CA HIS A 17 0.09 12.43 4.72
C HIS A 17 -0.88 11.29 5.01
N SER A 18 -2.17 11.52 4.75
CA SER A 18 -3.23 10.52 4.89
C SER A 18 -4.27 10.71 3.80
N THR A 19 -4.48 9.66 3.01
CA THR A 19 -5.51 9.62 1.98
C THR A 19 -6.91 9.89 2.56
N PHE A 20 -7.17 9.49 3.79
CA PHE A 20 -8.44 9.80 4.45
C PHE A 20 -8.63 11.30 4.70
N GLU A 21 -7.55 12.03 4.95
CA GLU A 21 -7.61 13.48 5.16
C GLU A 21 -7.87 14.21 3.85
N GLU A 22 -7.20 13.79 2.78
CA GLU A 22 -7.40 14.38 1.44
C GLU A 22 -8.76 14.02 0.85
N ALA A 23 -9.24 12.80 1.09
CA ALA A 23 -10.54 12.35 0.61
C ALA A 23 -11.72 12.96 1.37
N ALA A 24 -11.49 13.44 2.60
CA ALA A 24 -12.55 14.00 3.42
C ALA A 24 -13.15 15.27 2.77
N GLY A 25 -14.45 15.23 2.48
CA GLY A 25 -15.17 16.33 1.83
C GLY A 25 -15.04 16.41 0.31
N VAL A 26 -14.28 15.49 -0.32
CA VAL A 26 -14.22 15.35 -1.77
C VAL A 26 -15.37 14.45 -2.25
N ALA A 27 -15.92 14.77 -3.43
CA ALA A 27 -17.06 14.01 -3.99
C ALA A 27 -16.69 12.61 -4.50
N THR A 28 -15.42 12.22 -4.45
CA THR A 28 -14.93 10.95 -4.95
C THR A 28 -15.51 9.77 -4.17
N LEU A 29 -16.02 8.79 -4.90
CA LEU A 29 -16.47 7.51 -4.36
C LEU A 29 -15.26 6.57 -4.26
N TYR A 30 -15.07 5.98 -3.10
CA TYR A 30 -14.00 5.00 -2.84
C TYR A 30 -14.55 3.62 -2.61
N SER A 31 -13.84 2.61 -3.06
CA SER A 31 -14.01 1.22 -2.64
C SER A 31 -13.10 0.95 -1.45
N LEU A 32 -13.72 0.73 -0.29
CA LEU A 32 -13.06 0.43 0.97
C LEU A 32 -13.09 -1.08 1.19
N HIS A 33 -11.94 -1.74 1.17
CA HIS A 33 -11.83 -3.16 1.47
C HIS A 33 -11.71 -3.35 2.97
N LEU A 34 -12.75 -3.90 3.57
CA LEU A 34 -12.83 -4.11 5.01
C LEU A 34 -12.37 -5.51 5.40
N HIS A 35 -12.00 -5.69 6.67
CA HIS A 35 -11.88 -7.02 7.25
C HIS A 35 -13.22 -7.77 7.14
N GLY A 36 -13.15 -9.11 6.99
CA GLY A 36 -14.31 -9.92 6.65
C GLY A 36 -14.63 -9.95 5.17
N ARG A 37 -13.70 -9.51 4.30
CA ARG A 37 -13.79 -9.54 2.82
C ARG A 37 -14.96 -8.74 2.25
N THR A 38 -15.44 -7.76 2.98
CA THR A 38 -16.48 -6.86 2.52
C THR A 38 -15.85 -5.69 1.79
N ILE A 39 -16.42 -5.30 0.66
CA ILE A 39 -16.07 -4.07 -0.05
C ILE A 39 -17.24 -3.11 0.11
N LEU A 40 -16.95 -1.95 0.64
CA LEU A 40 -17.92 -0.88 0.81
C LEU A 40 -17.60 0.26 -0.13
N GLN A 41 -18.51 0.61 -1.01
CA GLN A 41 -18.38 1.82 -1.82
C GLN A 41 -19.02 2.99 -1.07
N ALA A 42 -18.21 4.01 -0.79
CA ALA A 42 -18.67 5.17 -0.05
C ALA A 42 -17.81 6.42 -0.31
N LYS A 43 -18.39 7.59 -0.06
CA LYS A 43 -17.66 8.86 0.01
C LYS A 43 -17.19 9.09 1.44
N ILE A 44 -15.95 9.52 1.60
CA ILE A 44 -15.39 9.86 2.91
C ILE A 44 -15.79 11.30 3.22
N THR A 45 -16.64 11.49 4.23
CA THR A 45 -17.17 12.81 4.59
C THR A 45 -16.44 13.46 5.76
N ALA A 46 -15.85 12.67 6.66
CA ALA A 46 -15.02 13.18 7.73
C ALA A 46 -13.92 12.21 8.13
N ASN A 47 -12.77 12.76 8.54
CA ASN A 47 -11.63 12.03 9.05
C ASN A 47 -11.45 12.30 10.54
N LYS A 48 -11.65 11.29 11.40
CA LYS A 48 -11.40 11.33 12.84
C LYS A 48 -10.07 10.62 13.17
N THR A 49 -9.62 10.69 14.39
CA THR A 49 -8.35 10.07 14.83
C THR A 49 -8.31 8.57 14.53
N TYR A 50 -9.33 7.80 14.92
CA TYR A 50 -9.37 6.34 14.80
C TYR A 50 -10.46 5.83 13.87
N ALA A 51 -11.32 6.71 13.37
CA ALA A 51 -12.45 6.38 12.53
C ALA A 51 -12.55 7.34 11.34
N ILE A 52 -13.36 6.98 10.36
CA ILE A 52 -13.84 7.86 9.31
C ILE A 52 -15.36 7.83 9.29
N VAL A 53 -15.97 8.92 8.86
CA VAL A 53 -17.41 8.95 8.55
C VAL A 53 -17.52 8.82 7.05
N VAL A 54 -18.38 7.91 6.62
CA VAL A 54 -18.62 7.66 5.18
C VAL A 54 -20.10 7.77 4.87
N THR A 55 -20.39 8.17 3.63
CA THR A 55 -21.76 8.19 3.08
C THR A 55 -21.80 7.23 1.89
N THR A 56 -22.65 6.23 1.98
CA THR A 56 -22.89 5.25 0.92
C THR A 56 -23.74 5.84 -0.21
N PRO A 57 -23.81 5.23 -1.41
CA PRO A 57 -24.57 5.76 -2.53
C PRO A 57 -26.08 5.91 -2.26
N ASP A 58 -26.63 5.14 -1.33
CA ASP A 58 -28.03 5.24 -0.88
C ASP A 58 -28.29 6.40 0.10
N GLY A 59 -27.21 7.16 0.43
CA GLY A 59 -27.29 8.31 1.33
C GLY A 59 -27.14 7.98 2.82
N SER A 60 -27.00 6.70 3.19
CA SER A 60 -26.79 6.33 4.59
C SER A 60 -25.42 6.73 5.07
N GLN A 61 -25.34 7.21 6.31
CA GLN A 61 -24.07 7.55 6.95
C GLN A 61 -23.71 6.50 7.99
N GLN A 62 -22.40 6.15 8.01
CA GLN A 62 -21.87 5.26 9.03
C GLN A 62 -20.47 5.66 9.45
N GLU A 63 -20.10 5.33 10.66
CA GLU A 63 -18.75 5.50 11.19
C GLU A 63 -18.00 4.17 11.09
N LEU A 64 -16.84 4.20 10.42
CA LEU A 64 -15.98 3.04 10.25
C LEU A 64 -14.68 3.24 11.04
N GLN A 65 -14.32 2.24 11.83
CA GLN A 65 -13.01 2.23 12.47
C GLN A 65 -11.92 1.99 11.43
N LYS A 66 -10.89 2.85 11.38
CA LYS A 66 -9.79 2.74 10.41
C LYS A 66 -9.09 1.38 10.45
N ILE A 67 -9.04 0.75 11.64
CA ILE A 67 -8.43 -0.57 11.82
C ILE A 67 -9.16 -1.67 11.03
N GLN A 68 -10.43 -1.47 10.68
CA GLN A 68 -11.22 -2.41 9.88
C GLN A 68 -10.95 -2.27 8.38
N ILE A 69 -10.32 -1.18 7.95
CA ILE A 69 -10.06 -0.93 6.54
C ILE A 69 -8.68 -1.46 6.21
N LYS A 70 -8.56 -2.34 5.22
CA LYS A 70 -7.29 -2.92 4.77
C LYS A 70 -6.63 -2.08 3.69
N MET A 71 -7.41 -1.70 2.70
CA MET A 71 -6.98 -0.90 1.57
C MET A 71 -8.15 -0.14 0.97
N LEU A 72 -7.86 0.87 0.17
CA LEU A 72 -8.85 1.67 -0.55
C LEU A 72 -8.32 2.14 -1.90
N HIS A 73 -9.24 2.42 -2.81
CA HIS A 73 -8.97 2.98 -4.13
C HIS A 73 -10.23 3.69 -4.65
N PRO A 74 -10.15 4.55 -5.69
CA PRO A 74 -11.33 5.10 -6.34
C PRO A 74 -12.26 3.99 -6.85
N ALA A 75 -13.57 4.16 -6.68
CA ALA A 75 -14.54 3.11 -6.99
C ALA A 75 -14.65 2.81 -8.49
N GLU A 76 -14.28 3.76 -9.35
CA GLU A 76 -14.26 3.60 -10.81
C GLU A 76 -13.29 2.51 -11.30
N HIS A 77 -12.26 2.18 -10.51
CA HIS A 77 -11.25 1.17 -10.84
C HIS A 77 -11.48 -0.18 -10.14
N THR A 78 -12.64 -0.38 -9.50
CA THR A 78 -12.90 -1.56 -8.67
C THR A 78 -12.72 -2.87 -9.44
N ASP A 79 -13.32 -3.00 -10.62
CA ASP A 79 -13.29 -4.23 -11.40
C ASP A 79 -11.86 -4.55 -11.87
N GLU A 80 -11.12 -3.55 -12.33
CA GLU A 80 -9.74 -3.72 -12.78
C GLU A 80 -8.82 -4.13 -11.63
N ILE A 81 -8.99 -3.52 -10.47
CA ILE A 81 -8.18 -3.82 -9.28
C ILE A 81 -8.52 -5.20 -8.73
N GLN A 82 -9.80 -5.57 -8.69
CA GLN A 82 -10.21 -6.90 -8.23
C GLN A 82 -9.59 -8.03 -9.05
N THR A 83 -9.45 -7.87 -10.37
CA THR A 83 -8.81 -8.89 -11.22
C THR A 83 -7.32 -9.07 -10.90
N GLN A 84 -6.68 -8.12 -10.22
CA GLN A 84 -5.26 -8.16 -9.88
C GLN A 84 -5.02 -8.59 -8.42
N ILE A 85 -6.08 -8.76 -7.63
CA ILE A 85 -5.98 -9.28 -6.27
C ILE A 85 -6.03 -10.80 -6.34
N LEU A 86 -4.95 -11.43 -5.90
CA LEU A 86 -4.89 -12.88 -5.72
C LEU A 86 -5.13 -13.21 -4.25
N ILE A 87 -5.58 -14.43 -3.99
CA ILE A 87 -5.84 -14.89 -2.62
C ILE A 87 -4.90 -16.03 -2.26
N ASP A 88 -4.23 -15.88 -1.15
CA ASP A 88 -3.50 -16.97 -0.52
C ASP A 88 -4.41 -17.70 0.47
N GLU A 89 -4.92 -18.83 0.05
CA GLU A 89 -5.82 -19.65 0.87
C GLU A 89 -5.17 -20.12 2.18
N SER A 90 -3.85 -20.31 2.19
CA SER A 90 -3.12 -20.73 3.39
C SER A 90 -3.05 -19.63 4.45
N VAL A 91 -3.00 -18.36 4.04
CA VAL A 91 -3.12 -17.21 4.95
C VAL A 91 -4.58 -17.00 5.34
N GLN A 92 -5.47 -17.09 4.38
CA GLN A 92 -6.90 -16.90 4.58
C GLN A 92 -7.48 -17.88 5.61
N SER A 93 -7.05 -19.16 5.57
CA SER A 93 -7.49 -20.20 6.51
C SER A 93 -7.04 -19.95 7.95
N GLN A 94 -6.07 -19.08 8.19
CA GLN A 94 -5.63 -18.71 9.52
C GLN A 94 -6.62 -17.80 10.25
N GLY A 95 -7.55 -17.17 9.54
CA GLY A 95 -8.59 -16.32 10.12
C GLY A 95 -8.01 -15.15 10.93
N LEU A 96 -6.96 -14.49 10.43
CA LEU A 96 -6.26 -13.43 11.15
C LEU A 96 -7.17 -12.21 11.33
N ASN A 97 -7.27 -11.74 12.56
CA ASN A 97 -8.03 -10.56 12.93
C ASN A 97 -7.19 -9.28 12.80
N PRO A 98 -7.84 -8.10 12.71
CA PRO A 98 -7.16 -6.82 12.78
C PRO A 98 -6.28 -6.70 14.02
N VAL A 99 -5.02 -6.33 13.84
CA VAL A 99 -4.06 -6.21 14.95
C VAL A 99 -4.19 -4.83 15.60
N VAL A 100 -4.94 -4.76 16.70
CA VAL A 100 -5.20 -3.51 17.44
C VAL A 100 -3.91 -2.93 18.02
N SER A 101 -3.09 -3.78 18.68
CA SER A 101 -1.84 -3.34 19.30
C SER A 101 -0.79 -2.97 18.25
N ALA A 102 -0.37 -1.70 18.23
CA ALA A 102 0.67 -1.22 17.32
C ALA A 102 2.01 -1.97 17.44
N ARG A 103 2.32 -2.54 18.64
CA ARG A 103 3.55 -3.30 18.87
C ARG A 103 3.54 -4.67 18.19
N GLN A 104 2.35 -5.23 18.00
CA GLN A 104 2.15 -6.56 17.40
C GLN A 104 1.98 -6.49 15.88
N ARG A 105 1.71 -5.30 15.32
CA ARG A 105 1.56 -5.11 13.88
C ARG A 105 2.84 -5.45 13.14
N HIS A 106 2.68 -6.06 11.99
CA HIS A 106 3.78 -6.22 11.05
C HIS A 106 4.27 -4.84 10.62
N HIS A 107 5.58 -4.66 10.59
CA HIS A 107 6.14 -3.34 10.38
C HIS A 107 7.33 -3.37 9.44
N ILE A 108 7.20 -2.63 8.35
CA ILE A 108 8.31 -2.32 7.46
C ILE A 108 8.89 -0.95 7.80
N LYS A 109 10.22 -0.87 7.91
CA LYS A 109 10.90 0.39 8.22
C LYS A 109 10.93 1.32 7.01
N ASN A 110 10.78 2.63 7.23
CA ASN A 110 10.86 3.63 6.15
C ASN A 110 12.18 3.56 5.38
N LYS A 111 13.28 3.21 6.05
CA LYS A 111 14.59 3.00 5.42
C LYS A 111 14.62 1.84 4.41
N ASN A 112 13.67 0.91 4.52
CA ASN A 112 13.50 -0.17 3.54
C ASN A 112 12.54 0.26 2.42
N LEU A 113 11.43 0.96 2.77
CA LEU A 113 10.46 1.43 1.78
C LEU A 113 11.05 2.46 0.81
N PHE A 114 11.88 3.38 1.31
CA PHE A 114 12.39 4.48 0.51
C PHE A 114 13.25 4.04 -0.69
N PRO A 115 14.24 3.13 -0.52
CA PRO A 115 14.98 2.60 -1.67
C PRO A 115 14.08 1.83 -2.64
N LEU A 116 13.17 0.99 -2.14
CA LEU A 116 12.23 0.22 -2.97
C LEU A 116 11.37 1.14 -3.85
N MET A 117 10.86 2.23 -3.25
CA MET A 117 10.11 3.25 -3.97
C MET A 117 10.98 3.95 -5.02
N ARG A 118 12.19 4.40 -4.63
CA ARG A 118 13.08 5.16 -5.50
C ARG A 118 13.58 4.35 -6.69
N GLU A 119 13.83 3.07 -6.48
CA GLU A 119 14.30 2.14 -7.49
C GLU A 119 13.16 1.51 -8.28
N GLN A 120 11.91 1.79 -7.86
CA GLN A 120 10.71 1.20 -8.46
C GLN A 120 10.80 -0.33 -8.48
N GLU A 121 11.23 -0.92 -7.37
CA GLU A 121 11.37 -2.37 -7.23
C GLU A 121 9.99 -3.03 -7.24
N PRO A 122 9.73 -4.02 -8.12
CA PRO A 122 8.48 -4.77 -8.09
C PRO A 122 8.37 -5.58 -6.80
N LEU A 123 7.23 -5.45 -6.12
CA LEU A 123 6.96 -6.05 -4.84
C LEU A 123 5.70 -6.91 -4.87
N ILE A 124 5.66 -7.87 -3.99
CA ILE A 124 4.51 -8.68 -3.64
C ILE A 124 4.12 -8.31 -2.21
N VAL A 125 2.91 -7.81 -2.04
CA VAL A 125 2.35 -7.41 -0.76
C VAL A 125 1.23 -8.36 -0.40
N THR A 126 1.30 -8.99 0.77
CA THR A 126 0.24 -9.84 1.30
C THR A 126 -0.42 -9.16 2.49
N LEU A 127 -1.74 -9.15 2.52
CA LEU A 127 -2.53 -8.62 3.62
C LEU A 127 -2.94 -9.73 4.61
N LEU A 128 -3.44 -9.32 5.77
CA LEU A 128 -3.79 -10.24 6.87
C LEU A 128 -4.84 -11.30 6.51
N GLU A 129 -5.73 -11.02 5.57
CA GLU A 129 -6.76 -11.99 5.14
C GLU A 129 -6.38 -12.73 3.84
N GLY A 130 -5.11 -12.65 3.43
CA GLY A 130 -4.57 -13.40 2.32
C GLY A 130 -4.64 -12.72 0.97
N GLU A 131 -5.14 -11.49 0.87
CA GLU A 131 -5.06 -10.74 -0.39
C GLU A 131 -3.59 -10.48 -0.75
N ILE A 132 -3.26 -10.73 -2.00
CA ILE A 132 -1.94 -10.50 -2.57
C ILE A 132 -2.07 -9.48 -3.70
N LEU A 133 -1.26 -8.44 -3.62
CA LEU A 133 -1.13 -7.42 -4.65
C LEU A 133 0.32 -7.37 -5.13
N GLN A 134 0.47 -7.16 -6.44
CA GLN A 134 1.78 -6.95 -7.07
C GLN A 134 1.86 -5.55 -7.63
N GLY A 135 2.97 -4.88 -7.37
CA GLY A 135 3.15 -3.53 -7.87
C GLY A 135 4.44 -2.89 -7.40
N ILE A 136 4.54 -1.58 -7.62
CA ILE A 136 5.66 -0.75 -7.19
C ILE A 136 5.17 0.29 -6.18
N ILE A 137 5.99 0.59 -5.17
CA ILE A 137 5.67 1.67 -4.23
C ILE A 137 5.80 2.99 -4.97
N GLN A 138 4.71 3.77 -4.97
CA GLN A 138 4.68 5.13 -5.52
C GLN A 138 4.90 6.17 -4.42
N SER A 139 4.31 5.94 -3.26
CA SER A 139 4.49 6.77 -2.08
C SER A 139 4.24 5.97 -0.81
N PHE A 140 4.66 6.52 0.32
CA PHE A 140 4.31 5.97 1.63
C PHE A 140 4.31 7.08 2.68
N SER A 141 3.47 6.89 3.70
CA SER A 141 3.40 7.74 4.87
C SER A 141 3.57 6.94 6.16
N ARG A 142 3.28 7.55 7.29
CA ARG A 142 3.23 6.87 8.59
C ARG A 142 2.18 5.76 8.61
N TYR A 143 1.08 5.94 7.89
CA TYR A 143 -0.13 5.13 8.01
C TYR A 143 -0.37 4.19 6.83
N GLU A 144 0.16 4.52 5.65
CA GLU A 144 -0.23 3.90 4.39
C GLU A 144 0.94 3.75 3.41
N ILE A 145 0.75 2.89 2.44
CA ILE A 145 1.64 2.67 1.30
C ILE A 145 0.76 2.72 0.05
N THR A 146 1.07 3.61 -0.88
CA THR A 146 0.43 3.64 -2.20
C THR A 146 1.20 2.72 -3.14
N LEU A 147 0.51 1.71 -3.63
CA LEU A 147 1.04 0.74 -4.57
C LEU A 147 0.47 1.01 -5.97
N GLY A 148 1.33 1.22 -6.95
CA GLY A 148 0.94 1.26 -8.35
C GLY A 148 0.89 -0.15 -8.92
N LEU A 149 -0.26 -0.55 -9.44
CA LEU A 149 -0.50 -1.87 -10.00
C LEU A 149 -0.09 -1.96 -11.47
N GLN A 150 -0.16 -3.15 -12.06
CA GLN A 150 0.19 -3.39 -13.45
C GLN A 150 -0.73 -2.66 -14.43
N SER A 151 -2.01 -2.53 -14.12
CA SER A 151 -2.98 -1.76 -14.92
C SER A 151 -2.62 -0.28 -15.04
N GLY A 152 -1.80 0.24 -14.13
CA GLY A 152 -1.50 1.64 -13.96
C GLY A 152 -2.30 2.30 -12.84
N GLU A 153 -3.26 1.57 -12.28
CA GLU A 153 -4.09 2.03 -11.16
C GLU A 153 -3.33 2.00 -9.84
N GLN A 154 -3.85 2.74 -8.86
CA GLN A 154 -3.24 2.88 -7.55
C GLN A 154 -4.15 2.30 -6.48
N VAL A 155 -3.54 1.58 -5.55
CA VAL A 155 -4.20 1.11 -4.33
C VAL A 155 -3.46 1.65 -3.12
N VAL A 156 -4.21 2.24 -2.20
CA VAL A 156 -3.68 2.68 -0.91
C VAL A 156 -3.87 1.54 0.09
N ILE A 157 -2.78 0.99 0.57
CA ILE A 157 -2.73 -0.10 1.54
C ILE A 157 -2.45 0.49 2.92
N LEU A 158 -3.30 0.21 3.90
CA LEU A 158 -3.08 0.64 5.26
C LEU A 158 -2.05 -0.26 5.94
N ARG A 159 -1.02 0.33 6.54
CA ARG A 159 0.15 -0.40 7.07
C ARG A 159 -0.19 -1.40 8.18
N HIS A 160 -1.31 -1.23 8.87
CA HIS A 160 -1.76 -2.16 9.89
C HIS A 160 -2.36 -3.46 9.30
N ALA A 161 -2.76 -3.44 8.04
CA ALA A 161 -3.30 -4.61 7.36
C ALA A 161 -2.21 -5.49 6.72
N LEU A 162 -0.95 -5.05 6.74
CA LEU A 162 0.15 -5.82 6.17
C LEU A 162 0.41 -7.10 6.96
N LEU A 163 0.49 -8.21 6.25
CA LEU A 163 1.04 -9.47 6.75
C LEU A 163 2.50 -9.61 6.32
N ASP A 164 2.78 -9.35 5.04
CA ASP A 164 4.08 -9.61 4.46
C ASP A 164 4.37 -8.70 3.24
N ILE A 165 5.65 -8.49 2.94
CA ILE A 165 6.11 -7.74 1.78
C ILE A 165 7.48 -8.26 1.33
N HIS A 166 7.60 -8.66 0.08
CA HIS A 166 8.85 -9.17 -0.49
C HIS A 166 9.08 -8.64 -1.91
N ASN A 167 10.31 -8.83 -2.36
CA ASN A 167 10.66 -8.65 -3.75
C ASN A 167 10.63 -9.97 -4.54
N LYS A 168 10.99 -9.88 -5.80
CA LYS A 168 11.15 -11.01 -6.73
C LYS A 168 12.05 -12.14 -6.20
N GLN A 169 13.10 -11.78 -5.46
CA GLN A 169 14.06 -12.73 -4.90
C GLN A 169 13.57 -13.35 -3.58
N ARG A 170 12.30 -13.14 -3.20
CA ARG A 170 11.69 -13.58 -1.94
C ARG A 170 12.37 -12.99 -0.68
N CYS A 171 13.07 -11.86 -0.86
CA CYS A 171 13.62 -11.13 0.25
C CYS A 171 12.50 -10.41 0.99
N CYS A 172 12.22 -10.79 2.22
CA CYS A 172 11.22 -10.17 3.07
C CYS A 172 11.76 -8.89 3.70
N PHE A 173 11.00 -7.81 3.63
CA PHE A 173 11.41 -6.50 4.15
C PHE A 173 10.89 -6.17 5.55
N LEU A 174 10.16 -7.10 6.16
CA LEU A 174 9.73 -6.98 7.56
C LEU A 174 10.91 -7.18 8.53
N LYS A 175 10.67 -6.90 9.81
CA LYS A 175 11.61 -7.28 10.87
C LYS A 175 11.77 -8.79 10.89
N SER A 176 12.99 -9.28 11.14
CA SER A 176 13.29 -10.71 11.19
C SER A 176 12.38 -11.50 12.16
N SER A 177 11.98 -10.88 13.27
CA SER A 177 11.05 -11.47 14.25
C SER A 177 9.60 -11.58 13.76
N GLN A 178 9.28 -10.98 12.62
CA GLN A 178 7.93 -10.94 12.02
C GLN A 178 7.88 -11.62 10.65
N GLN A 179 9.03 -12.15 10.19
CA GLN A 179 9.05 -12.91 8.96
C GLN A 179 8.43 -14.28 9.24
N SER A 180 7.33 -14.56 8.56
CA SER A 180 6.73 -15.89 8.63
C SER A 180 7.67 -16.89 7.94
N LEU A 181 7.81 -18.09 8.51
CA LEU A 181 8.43 -19.24 7.86
C LEU A 181 7.47 -19.77 6.78
N ARG A 182 7.07 -18.91 5.86
CA ARG A 182 6.13 -19.28 4.81
C ARG A 182 6.83 -20.14 3.79
N ASP A 183 6.36 -21.34 3.63
CA ASP A 183 6.85 -22.25 2.58
C ASP A 183 6.18 -21.88 1.25
N TRP A 184 6.81 -21.00 0.50
CA TRP A 184 6.34 -20.55 -0.81
C TRP A 184 6.21 -21.67 -1.84
N THR A 185 6.90 -22.80 -1.64
CA THR A 185 6.82 -23.94 -2.55
C THR A 185 5.51 -24.68 -2.41
N LYS A 186 4.86 -24.58 -1.24
CA LYS A 186 3.57 -25.22 -0.95
C LYS A 186 2.37 -24.33 -1.24
N SER A 187 2.57 -23.02 -1.43
CA SER A 187 1.45 -22.09 -1.57
C SER A 187 0.73 -22.16 -2.93
N GLY A 188 1.20 -22.94 -3.90
CA GLY A 188 0.61 -23.01 -5.25
C GLY A 188 0.61 -21.65 -6.02
N LEU A 189 0.92 -20.58 -5.32
CA LEU A 189 0.96 -19.21 -5.81
C LEU A 189 2.41 -18.84 -6.14
N TYR A 190 3.00 -19.54 -7.11
CA TYR A 190 4.19 -19.03 -7.78
C TYR A 190 3.75 -17.89 -8.69
N ILE A 191 3.83 -16.67 -8.16
CA ILE A 191 3.52 -15.48 -8.92
C ILE A 191 4.83 -14.98 -9.51
N ASP A 192 4.98 -15.05 -10.82
CA ASP A 192 6.07 -14.39 -11.49
C ASP A 192 5.90 -12.88 -11.34
N PRO A 193 6.89 -12.19 -10.73
CA PRO A 193 6.80 -10.75 -10.59
C PRO A 193 6.70 -10.08 -11.95
N ILE A 194 5.89 -9.06 -12.03
CA ILE A 194 5.68 -8.28 -13.23
C ILE A 194 7.02 -7.67 -13.68
N PRO A 195 7.48 -7.96 -14.93
CA PRO A 195 8.70 -7.32 -15.42
C PRO A 195 8.55 -5.79 -15.44
N ARG A 196 9.61 -5.07 -15.09
CA ARG A 196 9.64 -3.59 -15.15
C ARG A 196 9.15 -3.01 -16.48
N SER A 197 9.35 -3.73 -17.57
CA SER A 197 8.90 -3.35 -18.91
C SER A 197 7.38 -3.32 -19.08
N GLN A 198 6.64 -4.04 -18.23
CA GLN A 198 5.18 -4.14 -18.28
C GLN A 198 4.50 -3.16 -17.31
N LEU A 199 5.24 -2.62 -16.34
CA LEU A 199 4.74 -1.56 -15.46
C LEU A 199 4.66 -0.28 -16.29
N ARG A 200 3.45 0.18 -16.61
CA ARG A 200 3.26 1.44 -17.34
C ARG A 200 3.92 2.57 -16.57
N PRO A 201 4.77 3.39 -17.20
CA PRO A 201 5.40 4.52 -16.53
C PRO A 201 4.37 5.65 -16.37
N GLY A 202 3.53 5.55 -15.35
CA GLY A 202 2.62 6.63 -14.96
C GLY A 202 3.32 7.83 -14.32
N LEU A 203 4.62 7.72 -14.04
CA LEU A 203 5.41 8.78 -13.43
C LEU A 203 6.33 9.43 -14.45
N LYS A 204 6.01 10.66 -14.83
CA LYS A 204 6.94 11.55 -15.51
C LYS A 204 8.24 11.60 -14.71
N LYS A 205 9.33 11.06 -15.27
CA LYS A 205 10.68 11.24 -14.73
C LYS A 205 10.92 12.73 -14.55
N THR A 206 10.88 13.21 -13.32
CA THR A 206 11.34 14.57 -13.02
C THR A 206 12.85 14.57 -13.28
N LYS A 207 13.26 15.07 -14.44
CA LYS A 207 14.66 15.29 -14.77
C LYS A 207 15.22 16.25 -13.73
N ILE A 208 15.99 15.74 -12.77
CA ILE A 208 16.82 16.56 -11.91
C ILE A 208 17.86 17.21 -12.83
N LYS A 209 17.67 18.49 -13.15
CA LYS A 209 18.66 19.29 -13.86
C LYS A 209 19.92 19.31 -12.99
N ARG A 210 20.98 18.61 -13.41
CA ARG A 210 22.31 18.78 -12.85
C ARG A 210 22.69 20.25 -13.03
N ARG A 211 22.82 20.99 -11.93
CA ARG A 211 23.44 22.33 -11.93
C ARG A 211 24.89 22.16 -12.40
N GLN A 212 25.20 22.72 -13.56
CA GLN A 212 26.58 22.88 -14.02
C GLN A 212 27.31 23.77 -13.02
N LYS A 213 28.44 23.27 -12.51
CA LYS A 213 29.39 24.09 -11.76
C LYS A 213 29.96 25.16 -12.72
N ILE A 214 29.66 26.42 -12.46
CA ILE A 214 30.34 27.54 -13.09
C ILE A 214 31.70 27.64 -12.39
N ILE A 215 32.75 27.33 -13.11
CA ILE A 215 34.12 27.61 -12.70
C ILE A 215 34.39 29.05 -13.15
N ILE A 216 34.49 29.96 -12.17
CA ILE A 216 34.96 31.33 -12.40
C ILE A 216 36.46 31.25 -12.34
N ARG A 217 37.12 31.64 -13.43
CA ARG A 217 38.55 31.91 -13.47
C ARG A 217 38.83 33.32 -12.98
#